data_25b455578e6e194a78fb8818bec87357
#
_entry.id   25b455578e6e194a78fb8818bec87357
#
_cell.length_a   1.000
_cell.length_b   1.000
_cell.length_c   1.000
_cell.angle_alpha   90.00
_cell.angle_beta   90.00
_cell.angle_gamma   90.00
#
_symmetry.space_group_name_H-M   'P 1'
#
loop_
_entity.id
_entity.type
_entity.pdbx_description
1 polymer ?
#
loop_
_entity_poly.entity_id
_entity_poly.type
_entity_poly.pdbx_seq_one_letter_code
_entity_poly.pdbx_strand_id
1 'polypeptide(L)'
;DPDEIFENYGADTARLFILSDSPPARDFDWSDAGVEGCYKFLNRVWRLIATSAEDVDLHHSELVSGSLKKKENDDLLRLVHMAIKGITNDISNDFQFNTVISKYRELVNAIYDWRGKKSNLDVEDKSILSFAIVTLIKLMSPVAVHLCEEAWNDLGGEGSIHEQKWPEWSEDLAKASSITLIVQINGKVKDKIEADEALSQDELKELALSSAKVKELTDGKTIVKTIVVPKKLVNIVVK
;
A
#
# COMPACT_ATOMS: atom_id res chain seq x y z
N ASP A 1 -12.67 30.82 1.51
CA ASP A 1 -14.09 30.55 1.53
C ASP A 1 -14.35 29.08 1.16
N PRO A 2 -15.13 28.30 1.94
CA PRO A 2 -15.44 26.91 1.59
C PRO A 2 -16.09 26.74 0.20
N ASP A 3 -16.91 27.70 -0.19
CA ASP A 3 -17.64 27.66 -1.48
C ASP A 3 -16.66 27.70 -2.66
N GLU A 4 -15.59 28.52 -2.59
CA GLU A 4 -14.55 28.55 -3.61
C GLU A 4 -13.81 27.22 -3.74
N ILE A 5 -13.61 26.53 -2.63
CA ILE A 5 -12.96 25.21 -2.63
C ILE A 5 -13.89 24.16 -3.27
N PHE A 6 -15.17 24.19 -2.92
CA PHE A 6 -16.13 23.25 -3.48
C PHE A 6 -16.34 23.47 -4.99
N GLU A 7 -16.37 24.73 -5.44
CA GLU A 7 -16.49 25.05 -6.85
C GLU A 7 -15.26 24.65 -7.68
N ASN A 8 -14.05 24.88 -7.14
CA ASN A 8 -12.81 24.64 -7.88
C ASN A 8 -12.29 23.21 -7.77
N TYR A 9 -12.47 22.54 -6.63
CA TYR A 9 -11.83 21.26 -6.32
C TYR A 9 -12.82 20.15 -5.94
N GLY A 10 -14.07 20.48 -5.64
CA GLY A 10 -15.09 19.53 -5.20
C GLY A 10 -15.02 19.19 -3.70
N ALA A 11 -16.14 18.70 -3.19
CA ALA A 11 -16.31 18.39 -1.76
C ALA A 11 -15.37 17.27 -1.28
N ASP A 12 -15.13 16.25 -2.10
CA ASP A 12 -14.25 15.13 -1.72
C ASP A 12 -12.80 15.58 -1.54
N THR A 13 -12.35 16.58 -2.31
CA THR A 13 -11.01 17.17 -2.13
C THR A 13 -10.89 17.87 -0.79
N ALA A 14 -11.91 18.67 -0.42
CA ALA A 14 -11.94 19.35 0.87
C ALA A 14 -11.94 18.34 2.03
N ARG A 15 -12.77 17.29 1.95
CA ARG A 15 -12.83 16.20 2.94
C ARG A 15 -11.47 15.52 3.09
N LEU A 16 -10.87 15.13 1.97
CA LEU A 16 -9.58 14.46 1.95
C LEU A 16 -8.48 15.35 2.55
N PHE A 17 -8.46 16.64 2.23
CA PHE A 17 -7.48 17.59 2.76
C PHE A 17 -7.61 17.72 4.27
N ILE A 18 -8.81 18.00 4.78
CA ILE A 18 -9.06 18.17 6.23
C ILE A 18 -8.64 16.91 7.02
N LEU A 19 -8.88 15.72 6.46
CA LEU A 19 -8.55 14.46 7.11
C LEU A 19 -7.08 14.03 6.95
N SER A 20 -6.34 14.63 6.01
CA SER A 20 -4.97 14.19 5.67
C SER A 20 -3.88 14.88 6.46
N ASP A 21 -4.11 16.11 6.90
CA ASP A 21 -3.04 16.96 7.43
C ASP A 21 -2.60 16.55 8.83
N SER A 22 -3.56 16.44 9.75
CA SER A 22 -3.26 16.24 11.17
C SER A 22 -4.24 15.25 11.82
N PRO A 23 -3.81 14.56 12.89
CA PRO A 23 -4.74 13.82 13.73
C PRO A 23 -5.88 14.74 14.22
N PRO A 24 -7.12 14.22 14.41
CA PRO A 24 -8.28 15.03 14.82
C PRO A 24 -8.10 15.86 16.09
N ALA A 25 -7.14 15.48 16.93
CA ALA A 25 -6.83 16.15 18.20
C ALA A 25 -5.86 17.34 18.05
N ARG A 26 -5.41 17.66 16.85
CA ARG A 26 -4.46 18.75 16.59
C ARG A 26 -5.08 19.78 15.66
N ASP A 27 -4.65 21.02 15.84
CA ASP A 27 -4.93 22.09 14.87
C ASP A 27 -4.25 21.75 13.53
N PHE A 28 -4.86 22.21 12.44
CA PHE A 28 -4.26 22.11 11.11
C PHE A 28 -4.18 23.50 10.46
N ASP A 29 -3.15 23.71 9.66
CA ASP A 29 -2.98 24.92 8.91
C ASP A 29 -3.54 24.76 7.49
N TRP A 30 -4.28 25.76 7.03
CA TRP A 30 -4.78 25.76 5.66
C TRP A 30 -3.63 25.89 4.66
N SER A 31 -3.61 25.02 3.65
CA SER A 31 -2.58 25.03 2.61
C SER A 31 -3.22 24.79 1.23
N ASP A 32 -3.18 25.80 0.37
CA ASP A 32 -3.67 25.69 -1.01
C ASP A 32 -2.91 24.61 -1.80
N ALA A 33 -1.60 24.50 -1.58
CA ALA A 33 -0.79 23.44 -2.17
C ALA A 33 -1.21 22.04 -1.67
N GLY A 34 -1.64 21.93 -0.41
CA GLY A 34 -2.19 20.70 0.18
C GLY A 34 -3.51 20.32 -0.47
N VAL A 35 -4.41 21.28 -0.66
CA VAL A 35 -5.70 21.07 -1.37
C VAL A 35 -5.45 20.60 -2.80
N GLU A 36 -4.57 21.30 -3.54
CA GLU A 36 -4.21 20.89 -4.91
C GLU A 36 -3.60 19.49 -4.97
N GLY A 37 -2.77 19.13 -3.99
CA GLY A 37 -2.20 17.80 -3.85
C GLY A 37 -3.25 16.71 -3.64
N CYS A 38 -4.29 17.00 -2.84
CA CYS A 38 -5.44 16.13 -2.64
C CYS A 38 -6.28 15.98 -3.91
N TYR A 39 -6.56 17.07 -4.60
CA TYR A 39 -7.26 17.06 -5.89
C TYR A 39 -6.54 16.20 -6.93
N LYS A 40 -5.23 16.39 -7.08
CA LYS A 40 -4.41 15.58 -8.00
C LYS A 40 -4.43 14.10 -7.62
N PHE A 41 -4.43 13.79 -6.33
CA PHE A 41 -4.54 12.41 -5.87
C PHE A 41 -5.90 11.79 -6.21
N LEU A 42 -7.02 12.46 -5.96
CA LEU A 42 -8.35 11.97 -6.31
C LEU A 42 -8.49 11.77 -7.83
N ASN A 43 -8.00 12.70 -8.64
CA ASN A 43 -7.96 12.53 -10.10
C ASN A 43 -7.12 11.33 -10.53
N ARG A 44 -6.03 11.03 -9.82
CA ARG A 44 -5.21 9.85 -10.07
C ARG A 44 -5.97 8.56 -9.72
N VAL A 45 -6.70 8.55 -8.61
CA VAL A 45 -7.59 7.43 -8.22
C VAL A 45 -8.66 7.21 -9.28
N TRP A 46 -9.36 8.28 -9.68
CA TRP A 46 -10.37 8.20 -10.72
C TRP A 46 -9.82 7.62 -12.02
N ARG A 47 -8.68 8.11 -12.47
CA ARG A 47 -8.02 7.59 -13.68
C ARG A 47 -7.67 6.11 -13.55
N LEU A 48 -7.18 5.67 -12.39
CA LEU A 48 -6.89 4.26 -12.16
C LEU A 48 -8.14 3.40 -12.35
N ILE A 49 -9.26 3.80 -11.74
CA ILE A 49 -10.52 3.08 -11.82
C ILE A 49 -11.05 3.09 -13.27
N ALA A 50 -11.16 4.25 -13.89
CA ALA A 50 -11.69 4.41 -15.24
C ALA A 50 -10.89 3.62 -16.30
N THR A 51 -9.54 3.61 -16.19
CA THR A 51 -8.69 2.83 -17.12
C THR A 51 -8.67 1.34 -16.83
N SER A 52 -9.19 0.91 -15.70
CA SER A 52 -9.30 -0.51 -15.31
C SER A 52 -10.72 -1.07 -15.51
N ALA A 53 -11.71 -0.24 -15.82
CA ALA A 53 -13.12 -0.62 -15.79
C ALA A 53 -13.45 -1.83 -16.68
N GLU A 54 -12.85 -1.94 -17.87
CA GLU A 54 -13.08 -3.08 -18.77
C GLU A 54 -12.48 -4.40 -18.25
N ASP A 55 -11.51 -4.32 -17.33
CA ASP A 55 -10.80 -5.46 -16.77
C ASP A 55 -11.33 -5.85 -15.39
N VAL A 56 -12.20 -5.01 -14.78
CA VAL A 56 -12.77 -5.23 -13.44
C VAL A 56 -14.11 -5.94 -13.56
N ASP A 57 -14.27 -7.01 -12.79
CA ASP A 57 -15.52 -7.75 -12.64
C ASP A 57 -15.93 -7.79 -11.16
N LEU A 58 -17.06 -7.18 -10.83
CA LEU A 58 -17.56 -7.11 -9.46
C LEU A 58 -17.93 -8.48 -8.88
N HIS A 59 -18.30 -9.46 -9.71
CA HIS A 59 -18.63 -10.81 -9.28
C HIS A 59 -17.37 -11.62 -8.90
N HIS A 60 -16.20 -11.24 -9.39
CA HIS A 60 -14.91 -11.84 -9.05
C HIS A 60 -14.13 -11.04 -7.99
N SER A 61 -14.76 -10.04 -7.39
CA SER A 61 -14.16 -9.22 -6.33
C SER A 61 -14.16 -9.87 -4.96
N GLU A 62 -14.82 -11.02 -4.80
CA GLU A 62 -14.74 -11.83 -3.59
C GLU A 62 -13.49 -12.69 -3.64
N LEU A 63 -12.78 -12.68 -2.57
CA LEU A 63 -11.48 -13.21 -2.29
C LEU A 63 -11.10 -14.47 -3.07
N VAL A 64 -10.01 -14.36 -3.79
CA VAL A 64 -9.27 -15.53 -4.26
C VAL A 64 -8.63 -16.21 -3.05
N SER A 65 -9.41 -17.07 -2.38
CA SER A 65 -8.87 -17.96 -1.35
C SER A 65 -8.09 -19.08 -2.03
N GLY A 66 -6.79 -18.87 -2.21
CA GLY A 66 -5.94 -19.87 -2.80
C GLY A 66 -4.56 -19.28 -3.10
N SER A 67 -3.57 -20.14 -3.17
CA SER A 67 -2.23 -19.77 -3.62
C SER A 67 -2.29 -19.31 -5.09
N LEU A 68 -2.00 -18.05 -5.34
CA LEU A 68 -1.91 -17.50 -6.68
C LEU A 68 -0.67 -18.09 -7.38
N LYS A 69 -0.73 -18.22 -8.71
CA LYS A 69 0.39 -18.80 -9.48
C LYS A 69 1.52 -17.82 -9.71
N LYS A 70 1.23 -16.53 -9.66
CA LYS A 70 2.17 -15.46 -9.95
C LYS A 70 2.55 -14.72 -8.67
N LYS A 71 3.86 -14.64 -8.39
CA LYS A 71 4.38 -13.95 -7.20
C LYS A 71 3.93 -12.49 -7.12
N GLU A 72 3.92 -11.77 -8.23
CA GLU A 72 3.49 -10.37 -8.26
C GLU A 72 2.00 -10.21 -7.92
N ASN A 73 1.16 -11.23 -8.16
CA ASN A 73 -0.25 -11.25 -7.78
C ASN A 73 -0.39 -11.54 -6.29
N ASP A 74 0.41 -12.47 -5.74
CA ASP A 74 0.51 -12.69 -4.30
C ASP A 74 0.97 -11.42 -3.56
N ASP A 75 1.94 -10.69 -4.12
CA ASP A 75 2.45 -9.46 -3.53
C ASP A 75 1.38 -8.37 -3.49
N LEU A 76 0.60 -8.19 -4.57
CA LEU A 76 -0.52 -7.25 -4.59
C LEU A 76 -1.62 -7.67 -3.63
N LEU A 77 -2.01 -8.96 -3.64
CA LEU A 77 -3.03 -9.50 -2.73
C LEU A 77 -2.68 -9.21 -1.27
N ARG A 78 -1.44 -9.47 -0.90
CA ARG A 78 -0.93 -9.17 0.46
C ARG A 78 -1.03 -7.68 0.79
N LEU A 79 -0.61 -6.80 -0.12
CA LEU A 79 -0.68 -5.36 0.09
C LEU A 79 -2.12 -4.87 0.28
N VAL A 80 -3.08 -5.45 -0.46
CA VAL A 80 -4.51 -5.17 -0.28
C VAL A 80 -4.97 -5.59 1.12
N HIS A 81 -4.65 -6.81 1.58
CA HIS A 81 -5.01 -7.28 2.92
C HIS A 81 -4.34 -6.46 4.03
N MET A 82 -3.08 -6.05 3.85
CA MET A 82 -2.41 -5.15 4.78
C MET A 82 -3.09 -3.77 4.83
N ALA A 83 -3.53 -3.25 3.69
CA ALA A 83 -4.27 -1.99 3.63
C ALA A 83 -5.62 -2.09 4.35
N ILE A 84 -6.40 -3.15 4.10
CA ILE A 84 -7.68 -3.37 4.81
C ILE A 84 -7.45 -3.39 6.32
N LYS A 85 -6.52 -4.22 6.79
CA LYS A 85 -6.19 -4.35 8.22
C LYS A 85 -5.76 -3.02 8.82
N GLY A 86 -4.78 -2.35 8.18
CA GLY A 86 -4.21 -1.12 8.69
C GLY A 86 -5.21 0.03 8.72
N ILE A 87 -6.01 0.20 7.67
CA ILE A 87 -7.04 1.24 7.58
C ILE A 87 -8.16 0.97 8.59
N THR A 88 -8.62 -0.28 8.71
CA THR A 88 -9.65 -0.64 9.69
C THR A 88 -9.19 -0.34 11.12
N ASN A 89 -7.96 -0.69 11.46
CA ASN A 89 -7.41 -0.43 12.78
C ASN A 89 -7.27 1.07 13.07
N ASP A 90 -6.78 1.86 12.10
CA ASP A 90 -6.61 3.30 12.26
C ASP A 90 -7.94 4.02 12.45
N ILE A 91 -9.00 3.59 11.76
CA ILE A 91 -10.34 4.15 11.90
C ILE A 91 -10.97 3.72 13.23
N SER A 92 -10.85 2.42 13.60
CA SER A 92 -11.55 1.85 14.74
C SER A 92 -10.97 2.26 16.08
N ASN A 93 -9.66 2.51 16.16
CA ASN A 93 -9.02 2.81 17.45
C ASN A 93 -9.05 4.30 17.77
N ASP A 94 -8.41 5.12 16.95
CA ASP A 94 -8.12 6.52 17.29
C ASP A 94 -8.56 7.51 16.22
N PHE A 95 -9.33 7.09 15.23
CA PHE A 95 -9.72 7.92 14.08
C PHE A 95 -8.51 8.59 13.40
N GLN A 96 -7.43 7.85 13.20
CA GLN A 96 -6.17 8.34 12.63
C GLN A 96 -6.27 8.49 11.11
N PHE A 97 -7.11 9.42 10.63
CA PHE A 97 -7.39 9.59 9.20
C PHE A 97 -6.16 10.00 8.38
N ASN A 98 -5.22 10.73 8.96
CA ASN A 98 -3.97 11.10 8.29
C ASN A 98 -3.15 9.85 7.90
N THR A 99 -3.09 8.83 8.76
CA THR A 99 -2.42 7.55 8.46
C THR A 99 -3.25 6.70 7.50
N VAL A 100 -4.58 6.75 7.59
CA VAL A 100 -5.50 6.13 6.63
C VAL A 100 -5.24 6.64 5.21
N ILE A 101 -5.15 7.96 5.04
CA ILE A 101 -4.91 8.57 3.72
C ILE A 101 -3.52 8.23 3.17
N SER A 102 -2.51 8.11 4.04
CA SER A 102 -1.19 7.60 3.63
C SER A 102 -1.29 6.17 3.08
N LYS A 103 -2.08 5.29 3.73
CA LYS A 103 -2.32 3.92 3.27
C LYS A 103 -3.10 3.86 1.95
N TYR A 104 -4.05 4.78 1.72
CA TYR A 104 -4.69 4.90 0.40
C TYR A 104 -3.67 5.19 -0.70
N ARG A 105 -2.74 6.14 -0.45
CA ARG A 105 -1.68 6.47 -1.41
C ARG A 105 -0.76 5.29 -1.69
N GLU A 106 -0.40 4.54 -0.66
CA GLU A 106 0.42 3.32 -0.78
C GLU A 106 -0.30 2.26 -1.62
N LEU A 107 -1.58 1.99 -1.35
CA LEU A 107 -2.38 1.02 -2.10
C LEU A 107 -2.54 1.44 -3.57
N VAL A 108 -2.86 2.70 -3.83
CA VAL A 108 -2.96 3.24 -5.20
C VAL A 108 -1.64 3.10 -5.94
N ASN A 109 -0.51 3.41 -5.29
CA ASN A 109 0.82 3.23 -5.89
C ASN A 109 1.08 1.76 -6.21
N ALA A 110 0.77 0.85 -5.29
CA ALA A 110 0.97 -0.58 -5.49
C ALA A 110 0.17 -1.12 -6.69
N ILE A 111 -1.09 -0.69 -6.85
CA ILE A 111 -1.93 -1.09 -7.99
C ILE A 111 -1.34 -0.55 -9.30
N TYR A 112 -0.91 0.72 -9.33
CA TYR A 112 -0.26 1.31 -10.50
C TYR A 112 1.03 0.58 -10.88
N ASP A 113 1.89 0.30 -9.89
CA ASP A 113 3.17 -0.39 -10.11
C ASP A 113 2.95 -1.82 -10.59
N TRP A 114 1.95 -2.52 -10.06
CA TRP A 114 1.56 -3.84 -10.51
C TRP A 114 1.01 -3.78 -11.94
N ARG A 115 0.08 -2.87 -12.22
CA ARG A 115 -0.53 -2.72 -13.55
C ARG A 115 0.49 -2.32 -14.62
N GLY A 116 1.43 -1.45 -14.29
CA GLY A 116 2.49 -0.98 -15.18
C GLY A 116 3.47 -2.08 -15.64
N LYS A 117 3.52 -3.21 -14.92
CA LYS A 117 4.34 -4.37 -15.29
C LYS A 117 3.61 -5.35 -16.24
N LYS A 118 2.34 -5.11 -16.53
CA LYS A 118 1.48 -6.01 -17.29
C LYS A 118 1.17 -5.43 -18.68
N SER A 119 1.54 -6.14 -19.72
CA SER A 119 1.15 -5.79 -21.10
C SER A 119 -0.28 -6.25 -21.40
N ASN A 120 -0.64 -7.45 -20.95
CA ASN A 120 -1.97 -8.02 -21.07
C ASN A 120 -2.33 -8.66 -19.72
N LEU A 121 -3.61 -8.68 -19.38
CA LEU A 121 -4.13 -9.31 -18.19
C LEU A 121 -4.79 -10.64 -18.53
N ASP A 122 -4.37 -11.71 -17.87
CA ASP A 122 -5.10 -12.98 -17.94
C ASP A 122 -6.21 -13.02 -16.84
N VAL A 123 -6.88 -14.15 -16.72
CA VAL A 123 -8.00 -14.31 -15.78
C VAL A 123 -7.57 -14.09 -14.33
N GLU A 124 -6.40 -14.61 -13.93
CA GLU A 124 -5.88 -14.40 -12.57
C GLU A 124 -5.55 -12.93 -12.32
N ASP A 125 -4.91 -12.26 -13.30
CA ASP A 125 -4.59 -10.85 -13.22
C ASP A 125 -5.85 -9.97 -13.09
N LYS A 126 -6.90 -10.27 -13.87
CA LYS A 126 -8.19 -9.56 -13.80
C LYS A 126 -8.89 -9.77 -12.45
N SER A 127 -8.84 -10.99 -11.92
CA SER A 127 -9.43 -11.29 -10.61
C SER A 127 -8.75 -10.49 -9.49
N ILE A 128 -7.41 -10.44 -9.48
CA ILE A 128 -6.69 -9.68 -8.44
C ILE A 128 -6.88 -8.18 -8.60
N LEU A 129 -6.95 -7.66 -9.84
CA LEU A 129 -7.24 -6.26 -10.12
C LEU A 129 -8.64 -5.89 -9.65
N SER A 130 -9.64 -6.73 -9.93
CA SER A 130 -11.03 -6.53 -9.47
C SER A 130 -11.10 -6.46 -7.96
N PHE A 131 -10.46 -7.41 -7.26
CA PHE A 131 -10.38 -7.38 -5.81
C PHE A 131 -9.71 -6.11 -5.28
N ALA A 132 -8.59 -5.69 -5.86
CA ALA A 132 -7.85 -4.51 -5.43
C ALA A 132 -8.63 -3.20 -5.65
N ILE A 133 -9.26 -3.03 -6.83
CA ILE A 133 -10.05 -1.83 -7.18
C ILE A 133 -11.30 -1.74 -6.32
N VAL A 134 -12.08 -2.81 -6.21
CA VAL A 134 -13.30 -2.82 -5.39
C VAL A 134 -12.98 -2.57 -3.92
N THR A 135 -11.91 -3.17 -3.41
CA THR A 135 -11.43 -2.92 -2.05
C THR A 135 -11.02 -1.45 -1.87
N LEU A 136 -10.28 -0.88 -2.81
CA LEU A 136 -9.89 0.54 -2.76
C LEU A 136 -11.10 1.46 -2.69
N ILE A 137 -12.12 1.25 -3.54
CA ILE A 137 -13.35 2.05 -3.55
C ILE A 137 -14.07 1.94 -2.20
N LYS A 138 -14.24 0.71 -1.67
CA LYS A 138 -14.88 0.48 -0.38
C LYS A 138 -14.12 1.16 0.76
N LEU A 139 -12.81 1.03 0.80
CA LEU A 139 -11.98 1.65 1.83
C LEU A 139 -11.99 3.18 1.78
N MET A 140 -12.04 3.76 0.57
CA MET A 140 -12.06 5.22 0.38
C MET A 140 -13.43 5.85 0.55
N SER A 141 -14.52 5.08 0.50
CA SER A 141 -15.89 5.61 0.50
C SER A 141 -16.23 6.52 1.69
N PRO A 142 -15.69 6.34 2.92
CA PRO A 142 -15.96 7.27 4.01
C PRO A 142 -15.31 8.65 3.83
N VAL A 143 -14.27 8.75 3.02
CA VAL A 143 -13.51 9.99 2.79
C VAL A 143 -13.89 10.64 1.47
N ALA A 144 -13.81 9.92 0.36
CA ALA A 144 -14.13 10.39 -1.00
C ALA A 144 -15.51 9.88 -1.43
N VAL A 145 -16.54 10.40 -0.77
CA VAL A 145 -17.93 9.91 -0.83
C VAL A 145 -18.48 9.88 -2.25
N HIS A 146 -18.37 11.00 -2.96
CA HIS A 146 -18.95 11.13 -4.29
C HIS A 146 -18.17 10.37 -5.36
N LEU A 147 -16.83 10.45 -5.29
CA LEU A 147 -15.95 9.73 -6.21
C LEU A 147 -16.18 8.22 -6.11
N CYS A 148 -16.30 7.68 -4.90
CA CYS A 148 -16.49 6.25 -4.71
C CYS A 148 -17.88 5.78 -5.12
N GLU A 149 -18.90 6.57 -4.89
CA GLU A 149 -20.27 6.26 -5.35
C GLU A 149 -20.35 6.23 -6.88
N GLU A 150 -19.78 7.25 -7.55
CA GLU A 150 -19.75 7.30 -9.02
C GLU A 150 -18.94 6.15 -9.59
N ALA A 151 -17.77 5.87 -9.03
CA ALA A 151 -16.93 4.76 -9.45
C ALA A 151 -17.64 3.40 -9.29
N TRP A 152 -18.40 3.22 -8.21
CA TRP A 152 -19.19 2.02 -7.98
C TRP A 152 -20.27 1.85 -9.05
N ASN A 153 -20.99 2.93 -9.37
CA ASN A 153 -22.01 2.95 -10.41
C ASN A 153 -21.42 2.68 -11.81
N ASP A 154 -20.29 3.32 -12.15
CA ASP A 154 -19.60 3.13 -13.43
C ASP A 154 -19.11 1.70 -13.65
N LEU A 155 -18.75 1.00 -12.56
CA LEU A 155 -18.39 -0.41 -12.59
C LEU A 155 -19.58 -1.36 -12.61
N GLY A 156 -20.81 -0.85 -12.59
CA GLY A 156 -22.05 -1.63 -12.61
C GLY A 156 -22.45 -2.19 -11.24
N GLY A 157 -22.00 -1.56 -10.15
CA GLY A 157 -22.37 -1.95 -8.78
C GLY A 157 -23.84 -1.75 -8.47
N GLU A 158 -24.44 -2.69 -7.75
CA GLU A 158 -25.83 -2.61 -7.30
C GLU A 158 -25.94 -1.87 -5.96
N GLY A 159 -26.92 -0.99 -5.84
CA GLY A 159 -27.14 -0.16 -4.65
C GLY A 159 -26.01 0.84 -4.42
N SER A 160 -25.99 1.46 -3.24
CA SER A 160 -24.93 2.40 -2.88
C SER A 160 -23.67 1.71 -2.39
N ILE A 161 -22.49 2.25 -2.73
CA ILE A 161 -21.21 1.78 -2.14
C ILE A 161 -21.21 1.91 -0.62
N HIS A 162 -21.93 2.88 -0.08
CA HIS A 162 -21.99 3.14 1.36
C HIS A 162 -22.84 2.11 2.13
N GLU A 163 -23.61 1.29 1.43
CA GLU A 163 -24.39 0.18 1.99
C GLU A 163 -23.64 -1.15 1.87
N GLN A 164 -22.52 -1.17 1.15
CA GLN A 164 -21.71 -2.37 0.98
C GLN A 164 -20.98 -2.75 2.25
N LYS A 165 -20.80 -4.05 2.47
CA LYS A 165 -20.00 -4.54 3.59
C LYS A 165 -18.57 -4.01 3.53
N TRP A 166 -18.05 -3.58 4.68
CA TRP A 166 -16.65 -3.25 4.84
C TRP A 166 -15.77 -4.46 4.50
N PRO A 167 -14.67 -4.28 3.76
CA PRO A 167 -13.85 -5.40 3.35
C PRO A 167 -13.18 -6.07 4.56
N GLU A 168 -13.11 -7.40 4.51
CA GLU A 168 -12.45 -8.23 5.51
C GLU A 168 -11.03 -8.59 5.06
N TRP A 169 -10.13 -8.79 6.02
CA TRP A 169 -8.76 -9.24 5.72
C TRP A 169 -8.51 -10.65 6.28
N SER A 170 -7.57 -11.35 5.66
CA SER A 170 -7.00 -12.56 6.21
C SER A 170 -5.70 -12.25 6.92
N GLU A 171 -5.55 -12.66 8.18
CA GLU A 171 -4.31 -12.50 8.94
C GLU A 171 -3.13 -13.21 8.25
N ASP A 172 -3.36 -14.36 7.66
CA ASP A 172 -2.32 -15.11 6.97
C ASP A 172 -1.87 -14.45 5.68
N LEU A 173 -2.80 -13.86 4.92
CA LEU A 173 -2.48 -13.09 3.71
C LEU A 173 -1.89 -11.70 4.01
N ALA A 174 -2.24 -11.11 5.15
CA ALA A 174 -1.71 -9.81 5.56
C ALA A 174 -0.31 -9.89 6.17
N LYS A 175 0.21 -11.11 6.44
CA LYS A 175 1.59 -11.27 6.94
C LYS A 175 2.58 -10.87 5.85
N ALA A 176 3.53 -10.00 6.19
CA ALA A 176 4.64 -9.70 5.30
C ALA A 176 5.45 -10.97 5.08
N SER A 177 5.52 -11.46 3.84
CA SER A 177 6.38 -12.59 3.49
C SER A 177 7.82 -12.16 3.25
N SER A 178 8.06 -10.86 3.04
CA SER A 178 9.39 -10.30 2.89
C SER A 178 9.58 -9.05 3.72
N ILE A 179 10.79 -8.90 4.25
CA ILE A 179 11.24 -7.72 4.99
C ILE A 179 12.41 -7.08 4.24
N THR A 180 12.51 -5.77 4.29
CA THR A 180 13.72 -5.08 3.83
C THR A 180 14.77 -5.10 4.93
N LEU A 181 15.77 -5.96 4.76
CA LEU A 181 16.90 -6.09 5.66
C LEU A 181 17.95 -5.02 5.31
N ILE A 182 18.22 -4.12 6.25
CA ILE A 182 19.28 -3.11 6.10
C ILE A 182 20.62 -3.73 6.44
N VAL A 183 21.57 -3.71 5.51
CA VAL A 183 22.92 -4.18 5.78
C VAL A 183 23.84 -3.00 6.04
N GLN A 184 24.51 -3.05 7.20
CA GLN A 184 25.48 -2.06 7.63
C GLN A 184 26.89 -2.69 7.70
N ILE A 185 27.90 -1.88 7.39
CA ILE A 185 29.31 -2.22 7.66
C ILE A 185 29.86 -1.12 8.57
N ASN A 186 30.36 -1.53 9.73
CA ASN A 186 30.84 -0.62 10.78
C ASN A 186 29.82 0.49 11.11
N GLY A 187 28.53 0.12 11.22
CA GLY A 187 27.42 1.03 11.55
C GLY A 187 26.92 1.93 10.41
N LYS A 188 27.53 1.89 9.22
CA LYS A 188 27.07 2.67 8.06
C LYS A 188 26.27 1.79 7.11
N VAL A 189 25.10 2.24 6.71
CA VAL A 189 24.24 1.55 5.72
C VAL A 189 24.99 1.41 4.40
N LYS A 190 25.07 0.19 3.89
CA LYS A 190 25.75 -0.14 2.63
C LYS A 190 24.84 -0.80 1.62
N ASP A 191 23.85 -1.58 2.09
CA ASP A 191 22.93 -2.28 1.22
C ASP A 191 21.55 -2.42 1.84
N LYS A 192 20.54 -2.72 1.00
CA LYS A 192 19.19 -3.09 1.39
C LYS A 192 18.83 -4.35 0.62
N ILE A 193 18.48 -5.41 1.33
CA ILE A 193 18.20 -6.73 0.76
C ILE A 193 16.78 -7.10 1.16
N GLU A 194 16.00 -7.62 0.22
CA GLU A 194 14.76 -8.28 0.55
C GLU A 194 15.04 -9.66 1.13
N ALA A 195 14.45 -9.94 2.27
CA ALA A 195 14.60 -11.20 2.98
C ALA A 195 13.21 -11.73 3.37
N ASP A 196 13.05 -13.04 3.39
CA ASP A 196 11.82 -13.64 3.92
C ASP A 196 11.74 -13.35 5.43
N GLU A 197 10.55 -12.95 5.89
CA GLU A 197 10.30 -12.66 7.31
C GLU A 197 10.46 -13.90 8.20
N ALA A 198 10.30 -15.10 7.64
CA ALA A 198 10.43 -16.36 8.33
C ALA A 198 11.88 -16.81 8.54
N LEU A 199 12.86 -16.15 7.89
CA LEU A 199 14.27 -16.50 8.03
C LEU A 199 14.77 -16.31 9.47
N SER A 200 15.51 -17.29 9.93
CA SER A 200 16.21 -17.24 11.21
C SER A 200 17.35 -16.19 11.21
N GLN A 201 17.84 -15.84 12.37
CA GLN A 201 18.96 -14.88 12.49
C GLN A 201 20.22 -15.34 11.74
N ASP A 202 20.48 -16.64 11.73
CA ASP A 202 21.65 -17.19 11.03
C ASP A 202 21.47 -17.13 9.51
N GLU A 203 20.29 -17.45 9.00
CA GLU A 203 19.96 -17.30 7.57
C GLU A 203 19.98 -15.84 7.11
N LEU A 204 19.48 -14.89 7.92
CA LEU A 204 19.59 -13.47 7.64
C LEU A 204 21.03 -12.98 7.58
N LYS A 205 21.89 -13.53 8.43
CA LYS A 205 23.33 -13.26 8.43
C LYS A 205 24.01 -13.80 7.17
N GLU A 206 23.71 -15.04 6.78
CA GLU A 206 24.21 -15.63 5.55
C GLU A 206 23.76 -14.86 4.32
N LEU A 207 22.47 -14.49 4.26
CA LEU A 207 21.92 -13.70 3.19
C LEU A 207 22.64 -12.34 3.06
N ALA A 208 22.87 -11.64 4.19
CA ALA A 208 23.59 -10.37 4.19
C ALA A 208 25.04 -10.52 3.70
N LEU A 209 25.73 -11.59 4.10
CA LEU A 209 27.10 -11.87 3.68
C LEU A 209 27.19 -12.34 2.22
N SER A 210 26.12 -12.89 1.66
CA SER A 210 26.05 -13.35 0.25
C SER A 210 25.88 -12.20 -0.74
N SER A 211 25.42 -11.02 -0.31
CA SER A 211 25.24 -9.85 -1.18
C SER A 211 26.55 -9.49 -1.89
N ALA A 212 26.47 -9.29 -3.21
CA ALA A 212 27.63 -8.91 -4.03
C ALA A 212 28.32 -7.65 -3.53
N LYS A 213 27.52 -6.66 -3.13
CA LYS A 213 27.98 -5.36 -2.62
C LYS A 213 28.67 -5.48 -1.27
N VAL A 214 28.19 -6.39 -0.41
CA VAL A 214 28.81 -6.65 0.88
C VAL A 214 30.12 -7.41 0.69
N LYS A 215 30.17 -8.41 -0.18
CA LYS A 215 31.38 -9.15 -0.53
C LYS A 215 32.47 -8.21 -1.03
N GLU A 216 32.14 -7.31 -1.96
CA GLU A 216 33.09 -6.32 -2.49
C GLU A 216 33.67 -5.40 -1.40
N LEU A 217 32.84 -4.95 -0.46
CA LEU A 217 33.22 -4.01 0.61
C LEU A 217 33.95 -4.69 1.78
N THR A 218 33.84 -6.01 1.88
CA THR A 218 34.52 -6.82 2.92
C THR A 218 35.72 -7.59 2.38
N ASP A 219 35.98 -7.50 1.07
CA ASP A 219 37.12 -8.15 0.44
C ASP A 219 38.44 -7.66 1.06
N GLY A 220 39.31 -8.63 1.41
CA GLY A 220 40.56 -8.36 2.09
C GLY A 220 40.47 -7.91 3.56
N LYS A 221 39.26 -7.88 4.15
CA LYS A 221 39.08 -7.50 5.58
C LYS A 221 38.65 -8.69 6.42
N THR A 222 39.02 -8.64 7.71
CA THR A 222 38.59 -9.66 8.66
C THR A 222 37.28 -9.27 9.30
N ILE A 223 36.25 -10.14 9.17
CA ILE A 223 34.98 -9.96 9.86
C ILE A 223 35.17 -10.29 11.33
N VAL A 224 35.05 -9.29 12.20
CA VAL A 224 35.22 -9.42 13.64
C VAL A 224 33.93 -9.90 14.31
N LYS A 225 32.78 -9.35 13.89
CA LYS A 225 31.48 -9.65 14.47
C LYS A 225 30.38 -9.32 13.49
N THR A 226 29.30 -10.12 13.49
CA THR A 226 28.04 -9.81 12.81
C THR A 226 26.96 -9.72 13.86
N ILE A 227 26.24 -8.58 13.87
CA ILE A 227 25.14 -8.30 14.79
C ILE A 227 23.86 -8.29 13.98
N VAL A 228 22.92 -9.18 14.30
CA VAL A 228 21.62 -9.27 13.65
C VAL A 228 20.56 -8.67 14.58
N VAL A 229 19.83 -7.68 14.10
CA VAL A 229 18.60 -7.21 14.74
C VAL A 229 17.44 -7.81 13.93
N PRO A 230 16.69 -8.77 14.51
CA PRO A 230 15.67 -9.49 13.79
C PRO A 230 14.72 -8.55 13.02
N LYS A 231 14.41 -8.89 11.76
CA LYS A 231 13.50 -8.17 10.88
C LYS A 231 13.86 -6.70 10.59
N LYS A 232 15.06 -6.24 10.93
CA LYS A 232 15.47 -4.84 10.75
C LYS A 232 16.79 -4.67 10.04
N LEU A 233 17.87 -5.16 10.64
CA LEU A 233 19.21 -4.92 10.10
C LEU A 233 20.22 -6.01 10.46
N VAL A 234 21.24 -6.13 9.63
CA VAL A 234 22.47 -6.86 9.91
C VAL A 234 23.63 -5.88 9.87
N ASN A 235 24.40 -5.78 10.96
CA ASN A 235 25.60 -4.96 11.02
C ASN A 235 26.84 -5.85 11.06
N ILE A 236 27.70 -5.73 10.04
CA ILE A 236 28.92 -6.45 9.88
C ILE A 236 30.08 -5.55 10.34
N VAL A 237 30.81 -5.99 11.37
CA VAL A 237 31.95 -5.25 11.87
C VAL A 237 33.21 -5.88 11.25
N VAL A 238 33.95 -5.08 10.50
CA VAL A 238 35.22 -5.49 9.85
C VAL A 238 36.37 -4.64 10.35
N LYS A 239 37.57 -5.29 10.34
CA LYS A 239 38.84 -4.67 10.68
C LYS A 239 39.83 -4.83 9.53
#